data_54baacb789d37ade0894869bd4b13e9a
#
_entry.id   54baacb789d37ade0894869bd4b13e9a
#
_cell.length_a   1.000
_cell.length_b   1.000
_cell.length_c   1.000
_cell.angle_alpha   90.00
_cell.angle_beta   90.00
_cell.angle_gamma   90.00
#
_symmetry.space_group_name_H-M   'P 1'
#
loop_
_entity.id
_entity.type
_entity.pdbx_description
1 polymer ?
#
loop_
_entity_poly.entity_id
_entity_poly.type
_entity_poly.pdbx_seq_one_letter_code
_entity_poly.pdbx_strand_id
1 'polypeptide(L)'
;MRARPATFSSAVHRAPPGCAAPVMKTRLALAQINVTVGDFAGNVARIVAAARAAHEDGAHLMIAPELALSGYPPEDLLLRPAFYAEAAAALDALADALKPFDGLAVLVGHPLRGAPGVDGNANRPIERGVPPVDTYNAASLIVGGRIVGTYRKQDLPNAEVFDEKRYFATDAEPLVFELNGVTFGVIICEDAWHASAAQIAKAAGAQVLLIPNGSPYHMNKEAVRVDILRARIRETGLPMVYVNLVGGQDELVFDGGSFVLDGQGALVAQMPQFDEGHTIVEFDGARPLPGAIAPALPVDAQVYRALVLGVRDYIGKNGFPGALIGLSGGVDSALVLAVACDALGPDRVRAVMMPSCYTADISTTDAADMARRVGVRYDEIAIAPMFDAFRAALAAEFAGRAEDATEENIQARIRGTLLMALSNKFGSIVLTTGNKSEMAVGYCTLYGDMAGGFAVLKDIAKTLVYRLCRYRNATSDYGRRDIIPERILTRAPSAELRENQTDQDSLPPYDVLDAIMRMYMEEDRPLAEIVAAGYAPADVARVTRLIKLNEYKRRQAPIGIRVTHRAFGRDWRYPITSRFAERLGEGLGERLD
;
A
#
# COMPACT_ATOMS: atom_id res chain seq x y z
N MET A 1 -2.16 40.80 -13.43
CA MET A 1 -0.71 41.04 -13.59
C MET A 1 -0.09 39.70 -14.01
N ARG A 2 0.58 39.64 -15.17
CA ARG A 2 1.25 38.39 -15.61
C ARG A 2 2.48 38.17 -14.75
N ALA A 3 2.52 37.08 -13.98
CA ALA A 3 3.71 36.66 -13.26
C ALA A 3 4.83 36.37 -14.28
N ARG A 4 6.01 36.97 -14.09
CA ARG A 4 7.21 36.63 -14.88
C ARG A 4 7.78 35.33 -14.33
N PRO A 5 8.22 34.37 -15.20
CA PRO A 5 8.90 33.18 -14.74
C PRO A 5 10.20 33.54 -14.01
N ALA A 6 10.47 32.83 -12.90
CA ALA A 6 11.76 32.95 -12.22
C ALA A 6 12.87 32.33 -13.09
N THR A 7 13.79 33.16 -13.58
CA THR A 7 14.92 32.70 -14.38
C THR A 7 16.14 32.49 -13.48
N PHE A 8 16.66 31.26 -13.43
CA PHE A 8 17.93 30.95 -12.76
C PHE A 8 19.01 30.72 -13.82
N SER A 9 19.89 31.69 -14.00
CA SER A 9 21.09 31.56 -14.81
C SER A 9 22.24 31.13 -13.90
N SER A 10 22.73 29.89 -14.05
CA SER A 10 24.12 29.59 -13.70
C SER A 10 25.00 30.51 -14.55
N ALA A 11 25.99 31.20 -13.95
CA ALA A 11 26.85 32.15 -14.61
C ALA A 11 27.51 31.51 -15.87
N VAL A 12 26.87 31.73 -17.01
CA VAL A 12 27.43 31.34 -18.31
C VAL A 12 28.22 32.52 -18.83
N HIS A 13 29.53 32.36 -19.00
CA HIS A 13 30.36 33.24 -19.83
C HIS A 13 29.69 33.35 -21.21
N ARG A 14 29.23 34.54 -21.58
CA ARG A 14 28.71 34.81 -22.94
C ARG A 14 29.81 34.52 -23.95
N ALA A 15 29.59 33.48 -24.75
CA ALA A 15 30.39 33.23 -25.94
C ALA A 15 30.12 34.33 -27.00
N PRO A 16 31.09 34.62 -27.86
CA PRO A 16 30.94 35.63 -28.91
C PRO A 16 29.85 35.22 -29.92
N PRO A 17 29.13 36.18 -30.56
CA PRO A 17 28.05 35.88 -31.49
C PRO A 17 28.60 35.16 -32.73
N GLY A 18 28.13 33.92 -32.96
CA GLY A 18 28.49 33.14 -34.15
C GLY A 18 28.60 31.62 -33.96
N CYS A 19 28.77 31.10 -32.74
CA CYS A 19 28.69 29.67 -32.44
C CYS A 19 27.38 29.40 -31.74
N ALA A 20 26.52 28.55 -32.30
CA ALA A 20 25.40 27.95 -31.54
C ALA A 20 26.04 27.22 -30.35
N ALA A 21 25.83 27.73 -29.14
CA ALA A 21 26.25 27.01 -27.92
C ALA A 21 25.68 25.59 -27.99
N PRO A 22 26.45 24.53 -27.65
CA PRO A 22 25.90 23.19 -27.61
C PRO A 22 24.70 23.22 -26.66
N VAL A 23 23.54 22.75 -27.14
CA VAL A 23 22.31 22.62 -26.29
C VAL A 23 22.72 21.74 -25.12
N MET A 24 22.83 22.33 -23.95
CA MET A 24 23.21 21.58 -22.74
C MET A 24 22.08 20.62 -22.41
N LYS A 25 22.36 19.32 -22.44
CA LYS A 25 21.37 18.31 -22.03
C LYS A 25 21.02 18.51 -20.57
N THR A 26 19.74 18.49 -20.24
CA THR A 26 19.26 18.54 -18.85
C THR A 26 19.12 17.12 -18.33
N ARG A 27 19.67 16.84 -17.14
CA ARG A 27 19.66 15.53 -16.49
C ARG A 27 18.76 15.57 -15.26
N LEU A 28 17.70 14.78 -15.26
CA LEU A 28 16.73 14.67 -14.18
C LEU A 28 16.91 13.36 -13.43
N ALA A 29 17.00 13.42 -12.11
CA ALA A 29 16.98 12.25 -11.24
C ALA A 29 15.56 12.02 -10.72
N LEU A 30 15.00 10.85 -11.01
CA LEU A 30 13.75 10.36 -10.43
C LEU A 30 14.11 9.58 -9.16
N ALA A 31 13.73 10.05 -7.97
CA ALA A 31 14.09 9.42 -6.70
C ALA A 31 12.92 8.65 -6.10
N GLN A 32 13.00 7.32 -6.05
CA GLN A 32 12.08 6.45 -5.31
C GLN A 32 12.59 6.25 -3.90
N ILE A 33 11.90 6.81 -2.90
CA ILE A 33 12.37 6.86 -1.51
C ILE A 33 11.32 6.23 -0.61
N ASN A 34 11.78 5.35 0.30
CA ASN A 34 10.95 4.77 1.34
C ASN A 34 11.03 5.63 2.61
N VAL A 35 10.05 6.47 2.80
CA VAL A 35 9.94 7.39 3.93
C VAL A 35 9.05 6.82 5.05
N THR A 36 9.18 7.38 6.25
CA THR A 36 8.36 7.01 7.41
C THR A 36 7.54 8.20 7.87
N VAL A 37 6.24 8.03 8.07
CA VAL A 37 5.36 9.10 8.54
C VAL A 37 5.83 9.64 9.89
N GLY A 38 6.05 10.98 9.95
CA GLY A 38 6.47 11.69 11.17
C GLY A 38 7.96 11.60 11.51
N ASP A 39 8.74 10.79 10.80
CA ASP A 39 10.20 10.74 10.98
C ASP A 39 10.90 11.82 10.13
N PHE A 40 10.68 13.09 10.48
CA PHE A 40 11.22 14.21 9.72
C PHE A 40 12.75 14.14 9.57
N ALA A 41 13.47 13.82 10.63
CA ALA A 41 14.93 13.75 10.61
C ALA A 41 15.43 12.58 9.71
N GLY A 42 14.83 11.41 9.84
CA GLY A 42 15.15 10.26 8.99
C GLY A 42 14.80 10.49 7.53
N ASN A 43 13.67 11.12 7.25
CA ASN A 43 13.25 11.45 5.88
C ASN A 43 14.18 12.50 5.24
N VAL A 44 14.58 13.54 5.98
CA VAL A 44 15.62 14.50 5.54
C VAL A 44 16.92 13.77 5.18
N ALA A 45 17.38 12.87 6.05
CA ALA A 45 18.62 12.12 5.79
C ALA A 45 18.51 11.26 4.51
N ARG A 46 17.37 10.61 4.27
CA ARG A 46 17.11 9.82 3.05
C ARG A 46 17.07 10.70 1.79
N ILE A 47 16.38 11.84 1.85
CA ILE A 47 16.32 12.79 0.72
C ILE A 47 17.71 13.34 0.41
N VAL A 48 18.51 13.70 1.42
CA VAL A 48 19.88 14.17 1.26
C VAL A 48 20.78 13.07 0.66
N ALA A 49 20.63 11.82 1.09
CA ALA A 49 21.37 10.69 0.52
C ALA A 49 21.03 10.48 -0.97
N ALA A 50 19.75 10.56 -1.33
CA ALA A 50 19.31 10.48 -2.72
C ALA A 50 19.83 11.67 -3.55
N ALA A 51 19.82 12.90 -2.99
CA ALA A 51 20.35 14.10 -3.63
C ALA A 51 21.87 14.01 -3.86
N ARG A 52 22.61 13.45 -2.89
CA ARG A 52 24.06 13.20 -3.04
C ARG A 52 24.32 12.26 -4.21
N ALA A 53 23.64 11.12 -4.26
CA ALA A 53 23.81 10.15 -5.34
C ALA A 53 23.41 10.74 -6.70
N ALA A 54 22.31 11.48 -6.77
CA ALA A 54 21.88 12.20 -7.98
C ALA A 54 22.92 13.24 -8.43
N HIS A 55 23.53 13.98 -7.49
CA HIS A 55 24.58 14.96 -7.77
C HIS A 55 25.86 14.28 -8.30
N GLU A 56 26.28 13.19 -7.67
CA GLU A 56 27.43 12.39 -8.11
C GLU A 56 27.23 11.83 -9.52
N ASP A 57 25.98 11.48 -9.87
CA ASP A 57 25.60 11.07 -11.23
C ASP A 57 25.37 12.24 -12.18
N GLY A 58 25.64 13.48 -11.76
CA GLY A 58 25.56 14.70 -12.57
C GLY A 58 24.14 15.15 -12.91
N ALA A 59 23.17 14.90 -12.05
CA ALA A 59 21.82 15.46 -12.19
C ALA A 59 21.81 16.98 -12.01
N HIS A 60 20.96 17.66 -12.77
CA HIS A 60 20.67 19.07 -12.61
C HIS A 60 19.42 19.33 -11.77
N LEU A 61 18.50 18.34 -11.73
CA LEU A 61 17.26 18.38 -10.95
C LEU A 61 16.98 16.99 -10.41
N MET A 62 16.71 16.88 -9.11
CA MET A 62 16.14 15.69 -8.49
C MET A 62 14.67 15.94 -8.12
N ILE A 63 13.81 14.98 -8.41
CA ILE A 63 12.40 14.99 -8.03
C ILE A 63 12.22 13.92 -6.94
N ALA A 64 11.82 14.36 -5.74
CA ALA A 64 11.37 13.50 -4.66
C ALA A 64 9.83 13.34 -4.70
N PRO A 65 9.26 12.27 -4.12
CA PRO A 65 7.82 12.02 -4.15
C PRO A 65 6.97 13.03 -3.37
N GLU A 66 5.64 12.92 -3.55
CA GLU A 66 4.64 13.66 -2.78
C GLU A 66 4.80 13.42 -1.29
N LEU A 67 4.73 14.49 -0.48
CA LEU A 67 4.90 14.48 0.98
C LEU A 67 6.12 13.69 1.49
N ALA A 68 7.16 13.55 0.67
CA ALA A 68 8.36 12.78 1.04
C ALA A 68 9.02 13.27 2.33
N LEU A 69 8.89 14.54 2.67
CA LEU A 69 9.48 15.10 3.88
C LEU A 69 8.77 14.60 5.16
N SER A 70 7.44 14.47 5.13
CA SER A 70 6.63 14.05 6.27
C SER A 70 6.28 12.57 6.28
N GLY A 71 6.46 11.87 5.15
CA GLY A 71 5.84 10.58 4.85
C GLY A 71 4.38 10.73 4.42
N TYR A 72 3.82 9.69 3.77
CA TYR A 72 2.46 9.67 3.22
C TYR A 72 1.75 8.34 3.53
N PRO A 73 0.46 8.36 3.94
CA PRO A 73 -0.35 9.52 4.33
C PRO A 73 -0.19 9.88 5.82
N PRO A 74 -0.02 11.16 6.18
CA PRO A 74 0.11 11.58 7.57
C PRO A 74 -1.18 11.54 8.38
N GLU A 75 -2.35 11.47 7.72
CA GLU A 75 -3.68 11.37 8.35
C GLU A 75 -3.96 12.48 9.38
N ASP A 76 -4.60 12.14 10.50
CA ASP A 76 -4.96 13.10 11.57
C ASP A 76 -3.75 13.81 12.25
N LEU A 77 -2.50 13.43 11.92
CA LEU A 77 -1.33 14.24 12.28
C LEU A 77 -1.38 15.62 11.65
N LEU A 78 -1.99 15.74 10.46
CA LEU A 78 -2.24 17.00 9.76
C LEU A 78 -3.24 17.93 10.48
N LEU A 79 -3.93 17.47 11.52
CA LEU A 79 -4.74 18.31 12.40
C LEU A 79 -3.93 18.95 13.55
N ARG A 80 -2.64 18.63 13.64
CA ARG A 80 -1.75 19.08 14.71
C ARG A 80 -0.90 20.26 14.23
N PRO A 81 -1.01 21.48 14.81
CA PRO A 81 -0.14 22.60 14.46
C PRO A 81 1.36 22.30 14.61
N ALA A 82 1.73 21.50 15.62
CA ALA A 82 3.12 21.08 15.84
C ALA A 82 3.68 20.27 14.65
N PHE A 83 2.85 19.47 13.97
CA PHE A 83 3.30 18.69 12.80
C PHE A 83 3.76 19.60 11.64
N TYR A 84 3.06 20.73 11.41
CA TYR A 84 3.47 21.72 10.41
C TYR A 84 4.71 22.51 10.85
N ALA A 85 4.86 22.77 12.14
CA ALA A 85 6.07 23.44 12.66
C ALA A 85 7.31 22.56 12.47
N GLU A 86 7.19 21.27 12.78
CA GLU A 86 8.25 20.29 12.52
C GLU A 86 8.54 20.13 11.01
N ALA A 87 7.50 20.09 10.17
CA ALA A 87 7.67 20.05 8.72
C ALA A 87 8.41 21.26 8.17
N ALA A 88 8.09 22.46 8.67
CA ALA A 88 8.79 23.69 8.26
C ALA A 88 10.26 23.68 8.70
N ALA A 89 10.54 23.31 9.96
CA ALA A 89 11.92 23.18 10.46
C ALA A 89 12.73 22.13 9.67
N ALA A 90 12.08 21.01 9.32
CA ALA A 90 12.70 19.96 8.51
C ALA A 90 12.98 20.43 7.08
N LEU A 91 12.10 21.24 6.49
CA LEU A 91 12.31 21.81 5.15
C LEU A 91 13.50 22.78 5.15
N ASP A 92 13.62 23.61 6.18
CA ASP A 92 14.77 24.52 6.36
C ASP A 92 16.07 23.71 6.55
N ALA A 93 16.04 22.68 7.38
CA ALA A 93 17.18 21.78 7.59
C ALA A 93 17.59 21.04 6.30
N LEU A 94 16.61 20.60 5.50
CA LEU A 94 16.87 20.01 4.19
C LEU A 94 17.52 21.02 3.25
N ALA A 95 16.99 22.25 3.17
CA ALA A 95 17.56 23.29 2.33
C ALA A 95 19.02 23.58 2.72
N ASP A 96 19.30 23.66 4.01
CA ASP A 96 20.67 23.85 4.51
C ASP A 96 21.59 22.67 4.14
N ALA A 97 21.12 21.44 4.26
CA ALA A 97 21.89 20.23 3.94
C ALA A 97 22.15 20.06 2.43
N LEU A 98 21.35 20.70 1.57
CA LEU A 98 21.51 20.67 0.12
C LEU A 98 22.51 21.73 -0.42
N LYS A 99 22.99 22.68 0.40
CA LYS A 99 23.96 23.71 -0.01
C LYS A 99 25.25 23.17 -0.67
N PRO A 100 25.81 22.01 -0.24
CA PRO A 100 27.03 21.48 -0.86
C PRO A 100 26.85 20.94 -2.28
N PHE A 101 25.61 20.69 -2.73
CA PHE A 101 25.33 20.09 -4.04
C PHE A 101 25.15 21.16 -5.11
N ASP A 102 26.24 21.83 -5.45
CA ASP A 102 26.24 22.93 -6.44
C ASP A 102 25.74 22.45 -7.81
N GLY A 103 24.86 23.23 -8.44
CA GLY A 103 24.25 22.90 -9.73
C GLY A 103 23.08 21.92 -9.66
N LEU A 104 22.75 21.33 -8.49
CA LEU A 104 21.59 20.47 -8.30
C LEU A 104 20.42 21.28 -7.71
N ALA A 105 19.29 21.27 -8.41
CA ALA A 105 17.98 21.66 -7.87
C ALA A 105 17.27 20.43 -7.30
N VAL A 106 16.47 20.60 -6.23
CA VAL A 106 15.67 19.51 -5.63
C VAL A 106 14.23 19.95 -5.50
N LEU A 107 13.29 19.17 -6.07
CA LEU A 107 11.86 19.32 -5.87
C LEU A 107 11.40 18.30 -4.82
N VAL A 108 10.83 18.78 -3.71
CA VAL A 108 10.42 17.93 -2.57
C VAL A 108 8.99 18.18 -2.13
N GLY A 109 8.19 17.11 -1.96
CA GLY A 109 6.84 17.15 -1.43
C GLY A 109 6.82 17.28 0.11
N HIS A 110 5.98 18.17 0.64
CA HIS A 110 5.83 18.40 2.08
C HIS A 110 4.47 19.00 2.43
N PRO A 111 3.96 18.84 3.68
CA PRO A 111 2.80 19.60 4.13
C PRO A 111 3.21 21.06 4.42
N LEU A 112 2.38 22.00 3.98
CA LEU A 112 2.61 23.42 4.16
C LEU A 112 1.48 24.03 4.97
N ARG A 113 1.78 24.89 5.92
CA ARG A 113 0.83 25.83 6.50
C ARG A 113 1.12 27.24 5.99
N GLY A 114 0.09 27.91 5.45
CA GLY A 114 0.19 29.31 5.00
C GLY A 114 0.56 30.26 6.15
N ALA A 115 0.96 31.48 5.80
CA ALA A 115 1.19 32.51 6.81
C ALA A 115 -0.09 32.68 7.66
N PRO A 116 0.04 32.97 8.98
CA PRO A 116 -1.11 33.24 9.83
C PRO A 116 -2.00 34.30 9.18
N GLY A 117 -3.32 34.02 9.11
CA GLY A 117 -4.29 35.01 8.66
C GLY A 117 -4.20 36.30 9.46
N VAL A 118 -5.07 37.27 9.17
CA VAL A 118 -5.07 38.63 9.76
C VAL A 118 -4.98 38.64 11.30
N ASP A 119 -5.29 37.54 11.96
CA ASP A 119 -5.29 37.32 13.41
C ASP A 119 -3.89 36.93 13.98
N GLY A 120 -2.87 36.72 13.16
CA GLY A 120 -1.49 36.50 13.59
C GLY A 120 -1.23 35.20 14.39
N ASN A 121 -2.20 34.31 14.54
CA ASN A 121 -2.07 33.12 15.38
C ASN A 121 -1.67 31.85 14.59
N ALA A 122 -0.37 31.64 14.45
CA ALA A 122 0.19 30.42 13.81
C ALA A 122 -0.18 29.10 14.52
N ASN A 123 -0.65 29.16 15.79
CA ASN A 123 -1.00 28.01 16.60
C ASN A 123 -2.52 27.78 16.71
N ARG A 124 -3.33 28.44 15.87
CA ARG A 124 -4.78 28.21 15.89
C ARG A 124 -5.05 26.73 15.60
N PRO A 125 -5.84 26.04 16.45
CA PRO A 125 -6.23 24.66 16.16
C PRO A 125 -6.97 24.58 14.83
N ILE A 126 -6.69 23.54 14.05
CA ILE A 126 -7.48 23.21 12.87
C ILE A 126 -8.84 22.72 13.38
N GLU A 127 -9.90 23.50 13.14
CA GLU A 127 -11.23 23.19 13.64
C GLU A 127 -11.82 21.98 12.93
N ARG A 128 -12.23 20.97 13.69
CA ARG A 128 -12.86 19.77 13.13
C ARG A 128 -14.17 20.12 12.44
N GLY A 129 -14.34 19.64 11.21
CA GLY A 129 -15.55 19.86 10.42
C GLY A 129 -15.61 21.20 9.68
N VAL A 130 -14.59 22.05 9.81
CA VAL A 130 -14.42 23.26 9.00
C VAL A 130 -13.39 22.94 7.91
N PRO A 131 -13.67 23.22 6.62
CA PRO A 131 -12.67 23.04 5.57
C PRO A 131 -11.39 23.80 5.90
N PRO A 132 -10.22 23.20 5.73
CA PRO A 132 -8.95 23.89 5.95
C PRO A 132 -8.81 25.05 4.94
N VAL A 133 -8.29 26.18 5.40
CA VAL A 133 -8.14 27.39 4.56
C VAL A 133 -6.67 27.79 4.38
N ASP A 134 -5.76 27.22 5.17
CA ASP A 134 -4.36 27.63 5.25
C ASP A 134 -3.35 26.48 5.29
N THR A 135 -3.80 25.26 5.03
CA THR A 135 -2.96 24.04 5.01
C THR A 135 -3.00 23.40 3.63
N TYR A 136 -1.84 23.02 3.11
CA TYR A 136 -1.69 22.56 1.73
C TYR A 136 -0.79 21.32 1.64
N ASN A 137 -1.11 20.44 0.72
CA ASN A 137 -0.18 19.48 0.16
C ASN A 137 0.67 20.23 -0.87
N ALA A 138 1.96 20.35 -0.65
CA ALA A 138 2.82 21.24 -1.42
C ALA A 138 4.10 20.55 -1.90
N ALA A 139 4.71 21.12 -2.94
CA ALA A 139 6.05 20.77 -3.40
C ALA A 139 6.90 22.04 -3.56
N SER A 140 8.07 22.06 -2.90
CA SER A 140 9.00 23.19 -2.94
C SER A 140 10.23 22.87 -3.77
N LEU A 141 10.65 23.82 -4.60
CA LEU A 141 11.89 23.80 -5.35
C LEU A 141 12.99 24.46 -4.51
N ILE A 142 14.05 23.70 -4.24
CA ILE A 142 15.23 24.15 -3.49
C ILE A 142 16.42 24.23 -4.45
N VAL A 143 17.08 25.39 -4.48
CA VAL A 143 18.27 25.65 -5.29
C VAL A 143 19.31 26.35 -4.44
N GLY A 144 20.54 25.83 -4.38
CA GLY A 144 21.64 26.41 -3.61
C GLY A 144 21.30 26.62 -2.13
N GLY A 145 20.50 25.71 -1.54
CA GLY A 145 20.07 25.80 -0.16
C GLY A 145 18.98 26.83 0.11
N ARG A 146 18.22 27.27 -0.91
CA ARG A 146 17.13 28.22 -0.78
C ARG A 146 15.87 27.71 -1.44
N ILE A 147 14.74 27.87 -0.80
CA ILE A 147 13.42 27.63 -1.40
C ILE A 147 13.13 28.78 -2.38
N VAL A 148 13.01 28.44 -3.66
CA VAL A 148 12.84 29.44 -4.73
C VAL A 148 11.42 29.46 -5.31
N GLY A 149 10.60 28.46 -5.01
CA GLY A 149 9.19 28.39 -5.39
C GLY A 149 8.50 27.24 -4.69
N THR A 150 7.20 27.38 -4.48
CA THR A 150 6.37 26.34 -3.87
C THR A 150 5.06 26.22 -4.62
N TYR A 151 4.75 24.99 -5.06
CA TYR A 151 3.47 24.61 -5.64
C TYR A 151 2.55 24.08 -4.55
N ARG A 152 1.26 24.35 -4.66
CA ARG A 152 0.21 23.83 -3.80
C ARG A 152 -0.77 23.03 -4.65
N LYS A 153 -1.07 21.82 -4.21
CA LYS A 153 -1.93 20.86 -4.92
C LYS A 153 -3.31 21.47 -5.23
N GLN A 154 -3.78 21.31 -6.46
CA GLN A 154 -5.04 21.89 -6.95
C GLN A 154 -6.21 20.92 -6.76
N ASP A 155 -6.00 19.63 -7.03
CA ASP A 155 -7.02 18.60 -6.92
C ASP A 155 -6.71 17.64 -5.77
N LEU A 156 -7.63 17.51 -4.82
CA LEU A 156 -7.46 16.69 -3.61
C LEU A 156 -8.29 15.43 -3.73
N PRO A 157 -7.66 14.22 -3.70
CA PRO A 157 -8.38 12.96 -3.73
C PRO A 157 -9.22 12.78 -2.45
N ASN A 158 -10.46 12.29 -2.63
CA ASN A 158 -11.39 12.03 -1.53
C ASN A 158 -12.26 10.79 -1.80
N ALA A 159 -11.65 9.79 -2.40
CA ALA A 159 -12.25 8.50 -2.74
C ALA A 159 -11.28 7.37 -2.39
N GLU A 160 -11.78 6.14 -2.33
CA GLU A 160 -11.01 4.95 -1.94
C GLU A 160 -10.35 5.15 -0.56
N VAL A 161 -9.00 5.10 -0.53
CA VAL A 161 -8.19 5.25 0.69
C VAL A 161 -7.87 6.70 1.03
N PHE A 162 -8.22 7.63 0.15
CA PHE A 162 -7.86 9.04 0.30
C PHE A 162 -8.95 9.86 0.99
N ASP A 163 -8.52 10.82 1.83
CA ASP A 163 -9.39 11.79 2.52
C ASP A 163 -8.69 13.16 2.64
N GLU A 164 -8.02 13.61 1.55
CA GLU A 164 -7.20 14.82 1.59
C GLU A 164 -8.01 16.10 1.78
N LYS A 165 -9.28 16.15 1.35
CA LYS A 165 -10.17 17.29 1.58
C LYS A 165 -10.45 17.56 3.06
N ARG A 166 -10.20 16.58 3.94
CA ARG A 166 -10.29 16.72 5.39
C ARG A 166 -9.14 17.57 5.95
N TYR A 167 -8.01 17.61 5.26
CA TYR A 167 -6.75 18.14 5.79
C TYR A 167 -6.20 19.35 5.05
N PHE A 168 -6.49 19.47 3.76
CA PHE A 168 -5.85 20.44 2.89
C PHE A 168 -6.87 21.34 2.18
N ALA A 169 -6.45 22.57 1.94
CA ALA A 169 -7.06 23.50 0.99
C ALA A 169 -6.44 23.32 -0.39
N THR A 170 -7.11 23.85 -1.40
CA THR A 170 -6.62 23.89 -2.79
C THR A 170 -6.11 25.28 -3.15
N ASP A 171 -5.18 25.33 -4.11
CA ASP A 171 -4.71 26.58 -4.73
C ASP A 171 -4.61 26.38 -6.24
N ALA A 172 -4.82 27.42 -7.03
CA ALA A 172 -4.77 27.35 -8.49
C ALA A 172 -3.54 28.04 -9.10
N GLU A 173 -2.59 28.50 -8.27
CA GLU A 173 -1.39 29.14 -8.78
C GLU A 173 -0.40 28.11 -9.33
N PRO A 174 0.02 28.22 -10.62
CA PRO A 174 1.00 27.32 -11.19
C PRO A 174 2.40 27.65 -10.67
N LEU A 175 3.23 26.62 -10.47
CA LEU A 175 4.68 26.76 -10.33
C LEU A 175 5.32 26.36 -11.65
N VAL A 176 5.95 27.31 -12.32
CA VAL A 176 6.84 27.07 -13.47
C VAL A 176 8.19 27.70 -13.21
N PHE A 177 9.26 27.02 -13.64
CA PHE A 177 10.63 27.49 -13.52
C PHE A 177 11.49 27.06 -14.72
N GLU A 178 12.50 27.84 -15.02
CA GLU A 178 13.44 27.54 -16.09
C GLU A 178 14.72 26.90 -15.55
N LEU A 179 15.16 25.79 -16.18
CA LEU A 179 16.42 25.14 -15.92
C LEU A 179 17.07 24.73 -17.26
N ASN A 180 18.28 25.19 -17.53
CA ASN A 180 19.03 24.91 -18.77
C ASN A 180 18.23 25.22 -20.07
N GLY A 181 17.41 26.28 -20.05
CA GLY A 181 16.61 26.70 -21.20
C GLY A 181 15.32 25.91 -21.40
N VAL A 182 14.95 25.03 -20.46
CA VAL A 182 13.66 24.29 -20.45
C VAL A 182 12.79 24.79 -19.31
N THR A 183 11.53 25.08 -19.61
CA THR A 183 10.55 25.48 -18.60
C THR A 183 9.81 24.25 -18.08
N PHE A 184 9.99 23.94 -16.81
CA PHE A 184 9.32 22.85 -16.10
C PHE A 184 8.10 23.39 -15.35
N GLY A 185 6.99 22.64 -15.38
CA GLY A 185 5.80 22.87 -14.57
C GLY A 185 5.65 21.77 -13.53
N VAL A 186 5.12 22.11 -12.35
CA VAL A 186 4.89 21.18 -11.24
C VAL A 186 3.40 20.96 -11.07
N ILE A 187 2.98 19.69 -10.94
CA ILE A 187 1.66 19.26 -10.50
C ILE A 187 1.83 18.07 -9.55
N ILE A 188 0.88 17.79 -8.64
CA ILE A 188 1.03 16.73 -7.64
C ILE A 188 -0.06 15.67 -7.82
N CYS A 189 0.32 14.42 -8.08
CA CYS A 189 -0.48 13.19 -7.99
C CYS A 189 -1.88 13.33 -8.61
N GLU A 190 -2.94 13.59 -7.81
CA GLU A 190 -4.34 13.72 -8.24
C GLU A 190 -4.53 14.81 -9.30
N ASP A 191 -3.72 15.85 -9.30
CA ASP A 191 -3.75 16.88 -10.33
C ASP A 191 -3.63 16.31 -11.75
N ALA A 192 -2.89 15.21 -11.91
CA ALA A 192 -2.74 14.53 -13.20
C ALA A 192 -3.99 13.75 -13.63
N TRP A 193 -4.90 13.42 -12.71
CA TRP A 193 -6.15 12.73 -13.03
C TRP A 193 -7.18 13.66 -13.69
N HIS A 194 -7.03 14.96 -13.48
CA HIS A 194 -7.88 16.01 -14.02
C HIS A 194 -7.13 16.86 -15.08
N ALA A 195 -7.85 17.47 -16.00
CA ALA A 195 -7.25 18.26 -17.09
C ALA A 195 -6.72 19.62 -16.60
N SER A 196 -7.31 20.19 -15.55
CA SER A 196 -7.16 21.59 -15.12
C SER A 196 -5.72 21.96 -14.82
N ALA A 197 -5.06 21.24 -13.90
CA ALA A 197 -3.72 21.59 -13.44
C ALA A 197 -2.68 21.53 -14.56
N ALA A 198 -2.73 20.48 -15.40
CA ALA A 198 -1.83 20.34 -16.54
C ALA A 198 -2.02 21.48 -17.58
N GLN A 199 -3.28 21.88 -17.84
CA GLN A 199 -3.59 22.99 -18.75
C GLN A 199 -3.15 24.35 -18.18
N ILE A 200 -3.32 24.58 -16.88
CA ILE A 200 -2.85 25.78 -16.19
C ILE A 200 -1.32 25.89 -16.27
N ALA A 201 -0.61 24.81 -15.98
CA ALA A 201 0.85 24.77 -16.09
C ALA A 201 1.33 25.05 -17.53
N LYS A 202 0.66 24.42 -18.55
CA LYS A 202 0.95 24.70 -19.97
C LYS A 202 0.72 26.16 -20.32
N ALA A 203 -0.40 26.75 -19.89
CA ALA A 203 -0.71 28.15 -20.15
C ALA A 203 0.29 29.11 -19.46
N ALA A 204 0.89 28.69 -18.34
CA ALA A 204 1.99 29.40 -17.68
C ALA A 204 3.35 29.24 -18.39
N GLY A 205 3.43 28.41 -19.42
CA GLY A 205 4.63 28.24 -20.26
C GLY A 205 5.41 26.95 -20.00
N ALA A 206 4.88 26.01 -19.22
CA ALA A 206 5.53 24.71 -19.02
C ALA A 206 5.75 23.98 -20.35
N GLN A 207 6.91 23.37 -20.52
CA GLN A 207 7.31 22.51 -21.63
C GLN A 207 7.43 21.04 -21.21
N VAL A 208 7.63 20.77 -19.92
CA VAL A 208 7.67 19.44 -19.31
C VAL A 208 6.93 19.51 -17.98
N LEU A 209 6.15 18.48 -17.62
CA LEU A 209 5.48 18.37 -16.32
C LEU A 209 6.21 17.41 -15.38
N LEU A 210 6.47 17.87 -14.16
CA LEU A 210 7.02 17.10 -13.05
C LEU A 210 5.90 16.74 -12.09
N ILE A 211 5.76 15.45 -11.77
CA ILE A 211 4.61 14.93 -11.03
C ILE A 211 5.10 14.08 -9.85
N PRO A 212 5.38 14.68 -8.67
CA PRO A 212 5.54 13.95 -7.42
C PRO A 212 4.26 13.22 -7.04
N ASN A 213 4.37 11.95 -6.61
CA ASN A 213 3.23 11.11 -6.30
C ASN A 213 3.39 10.34 -4.99
N GLY A 214 2.26 10.12 -4.30
CA GLY A 214 2.05 9.16 -3.23
C GLY A 214 0.92 8.19 -3.61
N SER A 215 1.04 7.56 -4.78
CA SER A 215 0.00 6.69 -5.35
C SER A 215 0.19 5.25 -4.89
N PRO A 216 -0.71 4.67 -4.04
CA PRO A 216 -0.56 3.33 -3.53
C PRO A 216 -0.79 2.27 -4.61
N TYR A 217 -0.14 1.14 -4.41
CA TYR A 217 -0.29 -0.06 -5.23
C TYR A 217 -1.67 -0.70 -5.07
N HIS A 218 -2.21 -1.17 -6.16
CA HIS A 218 -3.13 -2.29 -6.26
C HIS A 218 -2.91 -2.98 -7.61
N MET A 219 -3.39 -4.22 -7.75
CA MET A 219 -3.29 -4.97 -9.01
C MET A 219 -3.77 -4.12 -10.19
N ASN A 220 -2.98 -4.08 -11.28
CA ASN A 220 -3.22 -3.32 -12.52
C ASN A 220 -3.14 -1.79 -12.40
N LYS A 221 -2.73 -1.21 -11.26
CA LYS A 221 -2.66 0.26 -11.08
C LYS A 221 -1.67 0.94 -12.03
N GLU A 222 -0.57 0.26 -12.36
CA GLU A 222 0.46 0.78 -13.27
C GLU A 222 -0.11 1.15 -14.64
N ALA A 223 -0.87 0.25 -15.27
CA ALA A 223 -1.52 0.53 -16.56
C ALA A 223 -2.46 1.73 -16.48
N VAL A 224 -3.23 1.84 -15.40
CA VAL A 224 -4.16 2.97 -15.18
C VAL A 224 -3.38 4.30 -15.09
N ARG A 225 -2.26 4.34 -14.34
CA ARG A 225 -1.41 5.54 -14.23
C ARG A 225 -0.91 6.00 -15.61
N VAL A 226 -0.38 5.06 -16.39
CA VAL A 226 0.13 5.36 -17.74
C VAL A 226 -0.98 5.89 -18.65
N ASP A 227 -2.17 5.28 -18.63
CA ASP A 227 -3.28 5.69 -19.51
C ASP A 227 -3.82 7.08 -19.15
N ILE A 228 -3.84 7.42 -17.87
CA ILE A 228 -4.22 8.77 -17.38
C ILE A 228 -3.23 9.81 -17.86
N LEU A 229 -1.93 9.57 -17.70
CA LEU A 229 -0.92 10.51 -18.18
C LEU A 229 -0.96 10.65 -19.70
N ARG A 230 -1.19 9.57 -20.44
CA ARG A 230 -1.40 9.63 -21.88
C ARG A 230 -2.60 10.49 -22.27
N ALA A 231 -3.68 10.48 -21.48
CA ALA A 231 -4.81 11.38 -21.71
C ALA A 231 -4.38 12.85 -21.52
N ARG A 232 -3.64 13.17 -20.47
CA ARG A 232 -3.08 14.52 -20.24
C ARG A 232 -2.11 14.95 -21.33
N ILE A 233 -1.27 14.02 -21.83
CA ILE A 233 -0.36 14.30 -22.95
C ILE A 233 -1.15 14.62 -24.22
N ARG A 234 -2.22 13.88 -24.54
CA ARG A 234 -3.08 14.20 -25.71
C ARG A 234 -3.66 15.62 -25.64
N GLU A 235 -3.98 16.12 -24.45
CA GLU A 235 -4.54 17.46 -24.22
C GLU A 235 -3.48 18.56 -24.24
N THR A 236 -2.30 18.27 -23.72
CA THR A 236 -1.25 19.28 -23.52
C THR A 236 -0.10 19.21 -24.51
N GLY A 237 0.22 18.03 -25.03
CA GLY A 237 1.42 17.77 -25.82
C GLY A 237 2.72 17.78 -25.00
N LEU A 238 2.63 17.83 -23.67
CA LEU A 238 3.81 17.96 -22.80
C LEU A 238 4.32 16.57 -22.37
N PRO A 239 5.63 16.31 -22.42
CA PRO A 239 6.24 15.17 -21.75
C PRO A 239 5.97 15.22 -20.23
N MET A 240 5.90 14.05 -19.60
CA MET A 240 5.56 13.93 -18.17
C MET A 240 6.56 13.05 -17.43
N VAL A 241 7.03 13.53 -16.28
CA VAL A 241 7.94 12.84 -15.37
C VAL A 241 7.16 12.48 -14.12
N TYR A 242 6.86 11.20 -13.95
CA TYR A 242 6.08 10.65 -12.83
C TYR A 242 7.01 10.03 -11.80
N VAL A 243 7.05 10.55 -10.58
CA VAL A 243 7.89 10.04 -9.50
C VAL A 243 7.04 9.61 -8.33
N ASN A 244 7.09 8.33 -7.95
CA ASN A 244 6.23 7.75 -6.93
C ASN A 244 7.01 7.31 -5.69
N LEU A 245 6.34 7.31 -4.54
CA LEU A 245 6.84 6.69 -3.30
C LEU A 245 7.06 5.19 -3.50
N VAL A 246 7.96 4.63 -2.69
CA VAL A 246 8.10 3.18 -2.48
C VAL A 246 8.07 2.90 -0.98
N GLY A 247 7.52 1.74 -0.59
CA GLY A 247 7.47 1.33 0.82
C GLY A 247 6.08 0.98 1.31
N GLY A 248 6.00 0.42 2.53
CA GLY A 248 4.76 0.11 3.23
C GLY A 248 4.43 1.17 4.28
N GLN A 249 3.16 1.52 4.40
CA GLN A 249 2.62 2.39 5.45
C GLN A 249 1.22 1.92 5.82
N ASP A 250 1.07 1.39 7.04
CA ASP A 250 -0.16 0.75 7.53
C ASP A 250 -0.67 -0.33 6.55
N GLU A 251 -1.88 -0.21 6.02
CA GLU A 251 -2.42 -1.12 4.99
C GLU A 251 -1.90 -0.84 3.57
N LEU A 252 -1.26 0.31 3.33
CA LEU A 252 -0.85 0.73 2.01
C LEU A 252 0.55 0.28 1.68
N VAL A 253 0.75 -0.10 0.42
CA VAL A 253 2.07 -0.32 -0.17
C VAL A 253 2.21 0.61 -1.37
N PHE A 254 3.32 1.31 -1.45
CA PHE A 254 3.69 2.13 -2.59
C PHE A 254 4.74 1.36 -3.39
N ASP A 255 4.46 1.17 -4.65
CA ASP A 255 5.25 0.32 -5.54
C ASP A 255 6.38 1.05 -6.28
N GLY A 256 6.52 2.37 -6.12
CA GLY A 256 7.45 3.13 -6.94
C GLY A 256 7.06 3.06 -8.40
N GLY A 257 7.86 2.36 -9.21
CA GLY A 257 7.61 2.23 -10.65
C GLY A 257 7.59 3.58 -11.36
N SER A 258 8.39 4.56 -10.91
CA SER A 258 8.49 5.89 -11.49
C SER A 258 8.85 5.83 -12.96
N PHE A 259 8.29 6.71 -13.80
CA PHE A 259 8.47 6.62 -15.24
C PHE A 259 8.41 7.99 -15.93
N VAL A 260 8.86 8.02 -17.19
CA VAL A 260 8.79 9.20 -18.06
C VAL A 260 8.09 8.84 -19.36
N LEU A 261 7.11 9.65 -19.74
CA LEU A 261 6.45 9.62 -21.04
C LEU A 261 6.88 10.83 -21.88
N ASP A 262 7.13 10.62 -23.17
CA ASP A 262 7.39 11.72 -24.10
C ASP A 262 6.09 12.47 -24.49
N GLY A 263 6.22 13.52 -25.30
CA GLY A 263 5.09 14.34 -25.76
C GLY A 263 4.11 13.62 -26.70
N GLN A 264 4.38 12.37 -27.08
CA GLN A 264 3.50 11.48 -27.84
C GLN A 264 2.88 10.39 -26.95
N GLY A 265 3.27 10.32 -25.66
CA GLY A 265 2.82 9.31 -24.71
C GLY A 265 3.56 7.97 -24.77
N ALA A 266 4.71 7.95 -25.45
CA ALA A 266 5.58 6.78 -25.45
C ALA A 266 6.38 6.72 -24.14
N LEU A 267 6.52 5.51 -23.57
CA LEU A 267 7.34 5.24 -22.38
C LEU A 267 8.81 5.29 -22.78
N VAL A 268 9.58 6.18 -22.18
CA VAL A 268 11.00 6.37 -22.51
C VAL A 268 11.95 5.97 -21.37
N ALA A 269 11.47 5.92 -20.15
CA ALA A 269 12.21 5.42 -18.99
C ALA A 269 11.25 4.91 -17.92
N GLN A 270 11.63 3.86 -17.17
CA GLN A 270 10.85 3.32 -16.06
C GLN A 270 11.76 2.66 -15.02
N MET A 271 11.55 2.99 -13.76
CA MET A 271 12.24 2.38 -12.63
C MET A 271 11.61 1.04 -12.23
N PRO A 272 12.34 0.15 -11.57
CA PRO A 272 11.78 -1.07 -10.99
C PRO A 272 10.67 -0.77 -9.98
N GLN A 273 9.69 -1.67 -9.90
CA GLN A 273 8.69 -1.65 -8.83
C GLN A 273 9.26 -2.26 -7.54
N PHE A 274 8.81 -1.75 -6.38
CA PHE A 274 9.10 -2.20 -5.02
C PHE A 274 10.55 -2.03 -4.54
N ASP A 275 11.38 -1.35 -5.30
CA ASP A 275 12.79 -1.10 -4.97
C ASP A 275 13.04 0.40 -4.76
N GLU A 276 13.84 0.74 -3.72
CA GLU A 276 14.35 2.10 -3.53
C GLU A 276 15.49 2.39 -4.51
N GLY A 277 15.67 3.64 -4.87
CA GLY A 277 16.79 4.08 -5.71
C GLY A 277 16.48 5.34 -6.50
N HIS A 278 17.35 5.64 -7.45
CA HIS A 278 17.12 6.71 -8.42
C HIS A 278 17.54 6.28 -9.82
N THR A 279 17.03 6.99 -10.82
CA THR A 279 17.49 6.87 -12.21
C THR A 279 17.63 8.24 -12.84
N ILE A 280 18.61 8.37 -13.74
CA ILE A 280 18.84 9.60 -14.50
C ILE A 280 18.14 9.49 -15.85
N VAL A 281 17.38 10.52 -16.20
CA VAL A 281 16.79 10.68 -17.54
C VAL A 281 17.32 11.97 -18.16
N GLU A 282 17.90 11.86 -19.34
CA GLU A 282 18.43 13.00 -20.10
C GLU A 282 17.35 13.64 -20.97
N PHE A 283 17.38 14.96 -21.07
CA PHE A 283 16.52 15.76 -21.93
C PHE A 283 17.35 16.57 -22.93
N ASP A 284 16.93 16.57 -24.19
CA ASP A 284 17.43 17.44 -25.25
C ASP A 284 16.36 18.55 -25.49
N GLY A 285 16.59 19.71 -24.89
CA GLY A 285 15.53 20.70 -24.70
C GLY A 285 14.40 20.09 -23.85
N ALA A 286 13.16 20.21 -24.30
CA ALA A 286 11.99 19.62 -23.61
C ALA A 286 11.74 18.14 -23.96
N ARG A 287 12.55 17.52 -24.83
CA ARG A 287 12.35 16.13 -25.27
C ARG A 287 13.13 15.16 -24.40
N PRO A 288 12.49 14.23 -23.68
CA PRO A 288 13.19 13.17 -22.97
C PRO A 288 13.86 12.21 -23.96
N LEU A 289 15.07 11.80 -23.65
CA LEU A 289 15.83 10.81 -24.41
C LEU A 289 15.54 9.40 -23.85
N PRO A 290 15.63 8.35 -24.69
CA PRO A 290 15.45 6.98 -24.24
C PRO A 290 16.41 6.64 -23.07
N GLY A 291 15.84 6.14 -21.98
CA GLY A 291 16.54 5.67 -20.79
C GLY A 291 16.30 4.17 -20.54
N ALA A 292 16.68 3.72 -19.35
CA ALA A 292 16.41 2.35 -18.92
C ALA A 292 14.91 2.15 -18.67
N ILE A 293 14.36 1.02 -19.11
CA ILE A 293 13.01 0.57 -18.83
C ILE A 293 13.11 -0.75 -18.07
N ALA A 294 12.67 -0.76 -16.82
CA ALA A 294 12.66 -1.96 -15.99
C ALA A 294 11.69 -3.01 -16.59
N PRO A 295 12.01 -4.30 -16.51
CA PRO A 295 11.11 -5.35 -16.96
C PRO A 295 9.79 -5.33 -16.20
N ALA A 296 8.67 -5.48 -16.91
CA ALA A 296 7.36 -5.59 -16.30
C ALA A 296 7.27 -6.87 -15.44
N LEU A 297 6.78 -6.74 -14.22
CA LEU A 297 6.58 -7.89 -13.33
C LEU A 297 5.22 -8.56 -13.61
N PRO A 298 5.15 -9.91 -13.63
CA PRO A 298 3.87 -10.62 -13.60
C PRO A 298 3.07 -10.25 -12.35
N VAL A 299 1.74 -10.29 -12.42
CA VAL A 299 0.85 -9.91 -11.30
C VAL A 299 1.17 -10.67 -10.01
N ASP A 300 1.44 -11.97 -10.08
CA ASP A 300 1.80 -12.78 -8.90
C ASP A 300 3.10 -12.30 -8.24
N ALA A 301 4.09 -11.90 -9.06
CA ALA A 301 5.32 -11.29 -8.58
C ALA A 301 5.06 -9.93 -7.90
N GLN A 302 4.25 -9.08 -8.53
CA GLN A 302 3.88 -7.78 -7.94
C GLN A 302 3.20 -7.95 -6.59
N VAL A 303 2.17 -8.81 -6.51
CA VAL A 303 1.44 -9.05 -5.26
C VAL A 303 2.36 -9.63 -4.20
N TYR A 304 3.19 -10.61 -4.53
CA TYR A 304 4.10 -11.22 -3.58
C TYR A 304 5.11 -10.19 -3.04
N ARG A 305 5.72 -9.38 -3.90
CA ARG A 305 6.63 -8.29 -3.51
C ARG A 305 5.93 -7.23 -2.65
N ALA A 306 4.68 -6.91 -2.95
CA ALA A 306 3.88 -6.00 -2.13
C ALA A 306 3.66 -6.56 -0.71
N LEU A 307 3.37 -7.86 -0.57
CA LEU A 307 3.23 -8.51 0.73
C LEU A 307 4.56 -8.49 1.51
N VAL A 308 5.67 -8.83 0.87
CA VAL A 308 7.01 -8.82 1.49
C VAL A 308 7.37 -7.40 1.95
N LEU A 309 7.18 -6.40 1.10
CA LEU A 309 7.48 -4.99 1.40
C LEU A 309 6.58 -4.47 2.55
N GLY A 310 5.28 -4.76 2.51
CA GLY A 310 4.33 -4.36 3.54
C GLY A 310 4.66 -4.96 4.92
N VAL A 311 4.99 -6.26 4.99
CA VAL A 311 5.40 -6.92 6.24
C VAL A 311 6.73 -6.36 6.75
N ARG A 312 7.72 -6.20 5.87
CA ARG A 312 9.04 -5.66 6.23
C ARG A 312 8.91 -4.28 6.87
N ASP A 313 8.17 -3.41 6.22
CA ASP A 313 8.06 -2.02 6.61
C ASP A 313 7.16 -1.85 7.83
N TYR A 314 6.03 -2.56 7.91
CA TYR A 314 5.16 -2.50 9.08
C TYR A 314 5.90 -2.92 10.35
N ILE A 315 6.64 -4.03 10.30
CA ILE A 315 7.41 -4.53 11.45
C ILE A 315 8.62 -3.63 11.73
N GLY A 316 9.36 -3.23 10.70
CA GLY A 316 10.56 -2.43 10.84
C GLY A 316 10.29 -1.00 11.32
N LYS A 317 9.33 -0.30 10.71
CA LYS A 317 8.98 1.09 11.07
C LYS A 317 8.37 1.19 12.46
N ASN A 318 7.65 0.16 12.93
CA ASN A 318 7.11 0.10 14.28
C ASN A 318 8.10 -0.43 15.32
N GLY A 319 9.29 -0.87 14.93
CA GLY A 319 10.33 -1.32 15.84
C GLY A 319 10.08 -2.69 16.50
N PHE A 320 9.23 -3.54 15.91
CA PHE A 320 9.03 -4.90 16.42
C PHE A 320 10.29 -5.75 16.20
N PRO A 321 10.72 -6.55 17.20
CA PRO A 321 11.92 -7.39 17.06
C PRO A 321 11.75 -8.52 16.04
N GLY A 322 10.51 -8.95 15.77
CA GLY A 322 10.20 -10.03 14.85
C GLY A 322 8.71 -10.37 14.80
N ALA A 323 8.39 -11.51 14.22
CA ALA A 323 7.03 -12.01 14.03
C ALA A 323 6.80 -13.39 14.65
N LEU A 324 5.56 -13.62 15.10
CA LEU A 324 5.01 -14.91 15.54
C LEU A 324 3.91 -15.35 14.59
N ILE A 325 3.89 -16.63 14.21
CA ILE A 325 2.90 -17.19 13.31
C ILE A 325 2.38 -18.51 13.88
N GLY A 326 1.06 -18.66 13.93
CA GLY A 326 0.42 -19.96 14.14
C GLY A 326 0.54 -20.78 12.85
N LEU A 327 1.42 -21.77 12.83
CA LEU A 327 1.67 -22.61 11.65
C LEU A 327 0.83 -23.88 11.74
N SER A 328 -0.30 -23.92 11.03
CA SER A 328 -1.27 -25.02 11.09
C SER A 328 -0.97 -26.19 10.13
N GLY A 329 0.00 -26.03 9.21
CA GLY A 329 0.20 -26.96 8.10
C GLY A 329 -0.77 -26.74 6.92
N GLY A 330 -1.61 -25.70 6.97
CA GLY A 330 -2.47 -25.25 5.88
C GLY A 330 -1.78 -24.22 4.98
N VAL A 331 -2.34 -24.00 3.77
CA VAL A 331 -1.77 -23.15 2.72
C VAL A 331 -1.61 -21.68 3.12
N ASP A 332 -2.57 -21.14 3.88
CA ASP A 332 -2.56 -19.74 4.30
C ASP A 332 -1.41 -19.47 5.28
N SER A 333 -1.30 -20.29 6.32
CA SER A 333 -0.22 -20.17 7.30
C SER A 333 1.16 -20.42 6.66
N ALA A 334 1.23 -21.30 5.65
CA ALA A 334 2.43 -21.54 4.86
C ALA A 334 2.83 -20.28 4.05
N LEU A 335 1.88 -19.63 3.37
CA LEU A 335 2.16 -18.41 2.63
C LEU A 335 2.60 -17.28 3.56
N VAL A 336 1.92 -17.08 4.71
CA VAL A 336 2.30 -16.05 5.70
C VAL A 336 3.71 -16.30 6.22
N LEU A 337 4.07 -17.56 6.52
CA LEU A 337 5.43 -17.91 6.96
C LEU A 337 6.46 -17.60 5.86
N ALA A 338 6.19 -17.95 4.61
CA ALA A 338 7.08 -17.65 3.48
C ALA A 338 7.30 -16.14 3.33
N VAL A 339 6.22 -15.35 3.30
CA VAL A 339 6.28 -13.88 3.19
C VAL A 339 7.04 -13.27 4.37
N ALA A 340 6.77 -13.71 5.60
CA ALA A 340 7.43 -13.19 6.79
C ALA A 340 8.95 -13.47 6.77
N CYS A 341 9.36 -14.66 6.34
CA CYS A 341 10.79 -15.01 6.24
C CYS A 341 11.50 -14.25 5.12
N ASP A 342 10.83 -14.07 3.97
CA ASP A 342 11.37 -13.28 2.86
C ASP A 342 11.46 -11.77 3.22
N ALA A 343 10.58 -11.29 4.11
CA ALA A 343 10.58 -9.91 4.58
C ALA A 343 11.61 -9.62 5.69
N LEU A 344 11.81 -10.55 6.63
CA LEU A 344 12.52 -10.30 7.89
C LEU A 344 13.80 -11.13 8.04
N GLY A 345 13.94 -12.21 7.27
CA GLY A 345 14.88 -13.29 7.54
C GLY A 345 14.33 -14.29 8.57
N PRO A 346 14.76 -15.58 8.49
CA PRO A 346 14.23 -16.67 9.33
C PRO A 346 14.50 -16.46 10.83
N ASP A 347 15.61 -15.80 11.21
CA ASP A 347 16.01 -15.57 12.60
C ASP A 347 15.03 -14.65 13.36
N ARG A 348 14.27 -13.84 12.66
CA ARG A 348 13.28 -12.92 13.24
C ARG A 348 11.85 -13.45 13.19
N VAL A 349 11.66 -14.71 12.75
CA VAL A 349 10.34 -15.33 12.62
C VAL A 349 10.29 -16.59 13.49
N ARG A 350 9.19 -16.74 14.25
CA ARG A 350 8.92 -17.91 15.06
C ARG A 350 7.60 -18.53 14.65
N ALA A 351 7.63 -19.82 14.31
CA ALA A 351 6.45 -20.60 13.97
C ALA A 351 6.01 -21.45 15.18
N VAL A 352 4.72 -21.47 15.46
CA VAL A 352 4.15 -22.22 16.59
C VAL A 352 3.01 -23.11 16.06
N MET A 353 3.19 -24.43 16.14
CA MET A 353 2.14 -25.41 15.94
C MET A 353 1.38 -25.63 17.25
N MET A 354 0.04 -25.64 17.17
CA MET A 354 -0.81 -25.78 18.36
C MET A 354 -1.85 -26.89 18.11
N PRO A 355 -1.43 -28.17 18.17
CA PRO A 355 -2.29 -29.28 17.84
C PRO A 355 -3.40 -29.51 18.89
N SER A 356 -4.58 -29.92 18.43
CA SER A 356 -5.69 -30.48 19.22
C SER A 356 -5.83 -31.98 18.93
N CYS A 357 -6.84 -32.62 19.56
CA CYS A 357 -7.21 -34.00 19.25
C CYS A 357 -7.75 -34.19 17.83
N TYR A 358 -8.16 -33.10 17.16
CA TYR A 358 -8.68 -33.12 15.79
C TYR A 358 -7.61 -32.79 14.73
N THR A 359 -6.43 -32.38 15.17
CA THR A 359 -5.34 -32.05 14.25
C THR A 359 -4.77 -33.31 13.63
N ALA A 360 -4.81 -33.40 12.31
CA ALA A 360 -4.28 -34.56 11.60
C ALA A 360 -2.73 -34.61 11.68
N ASP A 361 -2.16 -35.80 11.84
CA ASP A 361 -0.70 -36.01 11.90
C ASP A 361 0.04 -35.43 10.67
N ILE A 362 -0.62 -35.45 9.52
CA ILE A 362 -0.11 -34.86 8.29
C ILE A 362 0.09 -33.35 8.41
N SER A 363 -0.76 -32.61 9.14
CA SER A 363 -0.66 -31.18 9.34
C SER A 363 0.55 -30.81 10.19
N THR A 364 0.78 -31.54 11.28
CA THR A 364 1.97 -31.38 12.13
C THR A 364 3.26 -31.71 11.35
N THR A 365 3.23 -32.80 10.57
CA THR A 365 4.38 -33.21 9.74
C THR A 365 4.72 -32.14 8.68
N ASP A 366 3.72 -31.59 7.99
CA ASP A 366 3.92 -30.60 6.95
C ASP A 366 4.36 -29.24 7.53
N ALA A 367 3.84 -28.85 8.69
CA ALA A 367 4.29 -27.66 9.39
C ALA A 367 5.76 -27.76 9.80
N ALA A 368 6.17 -28.88 10.40
CA ALA A 368 7.55 -29.15 10.79
C ALA A 368 8.49 -29.20 9.57
N ASP A 369 8.08 -29.87 8.46
CA ASP A 369 8.87 -29.92 7.23
C ASP A 369 9.07 -28.52 6.62
N MET A 370 8.04 -27.71 6.56
CA MET A 370 8.14 -26.35 6.07
C MET A 370 9.05 -25.48 6.94
N ALA A 371 8.87 -25.51 8.26
CA ALA A 371 9.71 -24.76 9.20
C ALA A 371 11.20 -25.13 9.03
N ARG A 372 11.50 -26.42 8.88
CA ARG A 372 12.86 -26.93 8.61
C ARG A 372 13.39 -26.45 7.24
N ARG A 373 12.57 -26.44 6.19
CA ARG A 373 12.98 -25.97 4.85
C ARG A 373 13.34 -24.49 4.86
N VAL A 374 12.57 -23.68 5.58
CA VAL A 374 12.78 -22.23 5.70
C VAL A 374 13.87 -21.89 6.71
N GLY A 375 14.09 -22.77 7.72
CA GLY A 375 15.11 -22.57 8.75
C GLY A 375 14.66 -21.70 9.92
N VAL A 376 13.34 -21.63 10.21
CA VAL A 376 12.79 -20.85 11.32
C VAL A 376 12.76 -21.63 12.62
N ARG A 377 12.73 -20.92 13.74
CA ARG A 377 12.39 -21.52 15.02
C ARG A 377 10.96 -22.07 14.99
N TYR A 378 10.82 -23.35 15.32
CA TYR A 378 9.57 -24.07 15.37
C TYR A 378 9.33 -24.64 16.78
N ASP A 379 8.15 -24.37 17.32
CA ASP A 379 7.72 -24.89 18.63
C ASP A 379 6.35 -25.57 18.49
N GLU A 380 6.10 -26.61 19.29
CA GLU A 380 4.80 -27.27 19.40
C GLU A 380 4.22 -27.06 20.80
N ILE A 381 2.99 -26.59 20.87
CA ILE A 381 2.26 -26.35 22.13
C ILE A 381 0.86 -26.96 21.97
N ALA A 382 0.67 -28.18 22.49
CA ALA A 382 -0.63 -28.85 22.43
C ALA A 382 -1.70 -28.09 23.23
N ILE A 383 -2.89 -27.89 22.63
CA ILE A 383 -3.99 -27.17 23.28
C ILE A 383 -4.94 -28.09 24.07
N ALA A 384 -4.82 -29.42 23.96
CA ALA A 384 -5.75 -30.39 24.55
C ALA A 384 -5.94 -30.16 26.08
N PRO A 385 -4.91 -29.97 26.92
CA PRO A 385 -5.11 -29.77 28.36
C PRO A 385 -5.97 -28.52 28.68
N MET A 386 -5.78 -27.44 27.89
CA MET A 386 -6.54 -26.20 28.05
C MET A 386 -7.97 -26.38 27.57
N PHE A 387 -8.18 -27.04 26.44
CA PHE A 387 -9.49 -27.34 25.90
C PHE A 387 -10.31 -28.20 26.86
N ASP A 388 -9.71 -29.24 27.44
CA ASP A 388 -10.36 -30.09 28.45
C ASP A 388 -10.74 -29.31 29.71
N ALA A 389 -9.91 -28.37 30.15
CA ALA A 389 -10.20 -27.50 31.28
C ALA A 389 -11.41 -26.58 31.00
N PHE A 390 -11.51 -26.01 29.79
CA PHE A 390 -12.68 -25.22 29.37
C PHE A 390 -13.95 -26.08 29.33
N ARG A 391 -13.88 -27.28 28.74
CA ARG A 391 -15.01 -28.20 28.68
C ARG A 391 -15.49 -28.60 30.07
N ALA A 392 -14.58 -28.90 30.97
CA ALA A 392 -14.92 -29.24 32.35
C ALA A 392 -15.57 -28.06 33.10
N ALA A 393 -15.06 -26.85 32.91
CA ALA A 393 -15.60 -25.64 33.56
C ALA A 393 -17.01 -25.29 33.06
N LEU A 394 -17.33 -25.58 31.79
CA LEU A 394 -18.61 -25.25 31.15
C LEU A 394 -19.59 -26.42 31.15
N ALA A 395 -19.22 -27.61 31.64
CA ALA A 395 -20.03 -28.83 31.54
C ALA A 395 -21.41 -28.69 32.16
N ALA A 396 -21.58 -27.98 33.28
CA ALA A 396 -22.86 -27.75 33.92
C ALA A 396 -23.77 -26.82 33.09
N GLU A 397 -23.19 -25.77 32.48
CA GLU A 397 -23.94 -24.81 31.69
C GLU A 397 -24.37 -25.39 30.33
N PHE A 398 -23.59 -26.32 29.77
CA PHE A 398 -23.85 -26.95 28.48
C PHE A 398 -24.61 -28.27 28.61
N ALA A 399 -25.04 -28.66 29.82
CA ALA A 399 -25.73 -29.91 30.06
C ALA A 399 -26.99 -30.05 29.17
N GLY A 400 -27.09 -31.17 28.44
CA GLY A 400 -28.18 -31.46 27.52
C GLY A 400 -28.15 -30.75 26.16
N ARG A 401 -27.07 -30.03 25.85
CA ARG A 401 -26.82 -29.46 24.53
C ARG A 401 -25.80 -30.29 23.76
N ALA A 402 -25.99 -30.42 22.47
CA ALA A 402 -25.02 -31.04 21.59
C ALA A 402 -23.83 -30.10 21.35
N GLU A 403 -22.67 -30.66 21.10
CA GLU A 403 -21.50 -29.90 20.64
C GLU A 403 -21.80 -29.23 19.27
N ASP A 404 -21.32 -27.99 19.12
CA ASP A 404 -21.51 -27.19 17.90
C ASP A 404 -20.27 -26.27 17.64
N ALA A 405 -20.44 -25.20 16.90
CA ALA A 405 -19.40 -24.21 16.64
C ALA A 405 -18.83 -23.56 17.93
N THR A 406 -19.45 -23.77 19.11
CA THR A 406 -18.96 -23.23 20.38
C THR A 406 -17.63 -23.89 20.76
N GLU A 407 -17.58 -25.23 20.69
CA GLU A 407 -16.36 -25.99 21.00
C GLU A 407 -15.26 -25.77 19.97
N GLU A 408 -15.62 -25.63 18.68
CA GLU A 408 -14.70 -25.25 17.61
C GLU A 408 -14.06 -23.87 17.92
N ASN A 409 -14.88 -22.89 18.28
CA ASN A 409 -14.45 -21.54 18.61
C ASN A 409 -13.60 -21.45 19.88
N ILE A 410 -13.84 -22.32 20.88
CA ILE A 410 -12.99 -22.39 22.10
C ILE A 410 -11.56 -22.78 21.70
N GLN A 411 -11.38 -23.78 20.83
CA GLN A 411 -10.04 -24.18 20.36
C GLN A 411 -9.33 -23.02 19.66
N ALA A 412 -10.01 -22.31 18.75
CA ALA A 412 -9.44 -21.17 18.05
C ALA A 412 -9.01 -20.05 19.03
N ARG A 413 -9.82 -19.76 20.06
CA ARG A 413 -9.52 -18.76 21.10
C ARG A 413 -8.37 -19.16 21.99
N ILE A 414 -8.24 -20.45 22.35
CA ILE A 414 -7.08 -20.95 23.09
C ILE A 414 -5.79 -20.69 22.28
N ARG A 415 -5.78 -21.01 20.99
CA ARG A 415 -4.65 -20.75 20.10
C ARG A 415 -4.32 -19.25 20.04
N GLY A 416 -5.32 -18.40 19.87
CA GLY A 416 -5.15 -16.94 19.87
C GLY A 416 -4.55 -16.44 21.19
N THR A 417 -5.04 -16.93 22.34
CA THR A 417 -4.53 -16.56 23.66
C THR A 417 -3.08 -16.97 23.85
N LEU A 418 -2.67 -18.17 23.41
CA LEU A 418 -1.29 -18.64 23.46
C LEU A 418 -0.35 -17.77 22.63
N LEU A 419 -0.73 -17.46 21.39
CA LEU A 419 0.06 -16.60 20.51
C LEU A 419 0.21 -15.19 21.12
N MET A 420 -0.86 -14.61 21.66
CA MET A 420 -0.80 -13.30 22.29
C MET A 420 0.03 -13.31 23.57
N ALA A 421 0.00 -14.39 24.36
CA ALA A 421 0.86 -14.53 25.53
C ALA A 421 2.35 -14.59 25.14
N LEU A 422 2.69 -15.31 24.06
CA LEU A 422 4.04 -15.34 23.52
C LEU A 422 4.45 -13.97 22.96
N SER A 423 3.56 -13.29 22.26
CA SER A 423 3.78 -11.92 21.75
C SER A 423 4.13 -10.96 22.89
N ASN A 424 3.31 -10.93 23.92
CA ASN A 424 3.54 -10.06 25.09
C ASN A 424 4.85 -10.38 25.81
N LYS A 425 5.24 -11.65 25.88
CA LYS A 425 6.45 -12.07 26.58
C LYS A 425 7.74 -11.75 25.82
N PHE A 426 7.70 -11.83 24.48
CA PHE A 426 8.89 -11.71 23.63
C PHE A 426 8.92 -10.44 22.78
N GLY A 427 7.85 -9.65 22.76
CA GLY A 427 7.75 -8.40 22.02
C GLY A 427 7.47 -8.56 20.53
N SER A 428 7.50 -9.78 19.97
CA SER A 428 7.23 -10.04 18.55
C SER A 428 5.74 -9.93 18.25
N ILE A 429 5.39 -9.35 17.10
CA ILE A 429 4.00 -9.20 16.67
C ILE A 429 3.43 -10.53 16.14
N VAL A 430 2.15 -10.80 16.40
CA VAL A 430 1.46 -11.94 15.80
C VAL A 430 0.96 -11.55 14.41
N LEU A 431 1.35 -12.33 13.38
CA LEU A 431 0.78 -12.25 12.04
C LEU A 431 -0.38 -13.23 11.92
N THR A 432 -1.56 -12.70 11.56
CA THR A 432 -2.74 -13.55 11.32
C THR A 432 -2.70 -14.13 9.91
N THR A 433 -3.35 -15.29 9.73
CA THR A 433 -3.29 -16.07 8.50
C THR A 433 -4.60 -16.08 7.72
N GLY A 434 -5.66 -15.42 8.22
CA GLY A 434 -6.95 -15.34 7.53
C GLY A 434 -6.86 -14.60 6.20
N ASN A 435 -7.43 -15.16 5.15
CA ASN A 435 -7.45 -14.59 3.79
C ASN A 435 -8.74 -13.81 3.51
N LYS A 436 -8.80 -13.11 2.35
CA LYS A 436 -9.94 -12.27 1.95
C LYS A 436 -11.25 -13.06 1.85
N SER A 437 -11.21 -14.29 1.32
CA SER A 437 -12.40 -15.13 1.11
C SER A 437 -13.03 -15.54 2.44
N GLU A 438 -12.21 -15.99 3.39
CA GLU A 438 -12.65 -16.34 4.76
C GLU A 438 -13.19 -15.12 5.49
N MET A 439 -12.49 -13.99 5.42
CA MET A 439 -12.91 -12.72 6.01
C MET A 439 -14.23 -12.19 5.42
N ALA A 440 -14.43 -12.38 4.11
CA ALA A 440 -15.65 -11.96 3.43
C ALA A 440 -16.87 -12.67 3.99
N VAL A 441 -16.85 -14.00 4.05
CA VAL A 441 -18.00 -14.82 4.48
C VAL A 441 -18.03 -15.06 5.98
N GLY A 442 -17.04 -14.57 6.73
CA GLY A 442 -16.95 -14.71 8.19
C GLY A 442 -16.54 -16.10 8.66
N TYR A 443 -15.89 -16.89 7.81
CA TYR A 443 -15.28 -18.18 8.16
C TYR A 443 -14.02 -17.95 8.98
N CYS A 444 -14.18 -17.32 10.13
CA CYS A 444 -13.14 -16.92 11.07
C CYS A 444 -13.75 -16.73 12.47
N THR A 445 -12.94 -16.89 13.50
CA THR A 445 -13.35 -16.80 14.90
C THR A 445 -12.83 -15.51 15.53
N LEU A 446 -13.74 -14.65 16.01
CA LEU A 446 -13.38 -13.49 16.82
C LEU A 446 -12.56 -13.90 18.05
N TYR A 447 -11.44 -13.19 18.25
CA TYR A 447 -10.50 -13.45 19.35
C TYR A 447 -9.81 -14.82 19.27
N GLY A 448 -9.94 -15.53 18.15
CA GLY A 448 -9.30 -16.79 17.85
C GLY A 448 -8.21 -16.63 16.78
N ASP A 449 -8.45 -17.14 15.59
CA ASP A 449 -7.58 -17.04 14.41
C ASP A 449 -7.43 -15.59 13.89
N MET A 450 -8.36 -14.69 14.25
CA MET A 450 -8.25 -13.25 14.00
C MET A 450 -7.37 -12.52 15.02
N ALA A 451 -6.91 -13.17 16.08
CA ALA A 451 -6.09 -12.53 17.12
C ALA A 451 -4.66 -12.30 16.64
N GLY A 452 -4.29 -11.04 16.49
CA GLY A 452 -2.95 -10.64 16.06
C GLY A 452 -2.85 -9.14 15.81
N GLY A 453 -1.67 -8.69 15.40
CA GLY A 453 -1.39 -7.27 15.18
C GLY A 453 -1.34 -6.88 13.70
N PHE A 454 -1.19 -7.85 12.77
CA PHE A 454 -1.14 -7.57 11.34
C PHE A 454 -1.66 -8.76 10.52
N ALA A 455 -2.54 -8.49 9.55
CA ALA A 455 -3.21 -9.51 8.75
C ALA A 455 -2.64 -9.53 7.32
N VAL A 456 -1.63 -10.38 7.10
CA VAL A 456 -0.84 -10.41 5.85
C VAL A 456 -1.72 -10.68 4.62
N LEU A 457 -2.67 -11.61 4.72
CA LEU A 457 -3.50 -12.09 3.60
C LEU A 457 -4.91 -11.49 3.59
N LYS A 458 -5.17 -10.44 4.37
CA LYS A 458 -6.52 -9.85 4.53
C LYS A 458 -7.20 -9.49 3.21
N ASP A 459 -6.42 -9.12 2.21
CA ASP A 459 -6.90 -8.73 0.87
C ASP A 459 -6.48 -9.70 -0.25
N ILE A 460 -6.13 -10.94 0.12
CA ILE A 460 -5.75 -12.01 -0.82
C ILE A 460 -6.85 -13.07 -0.86
N ALA A 461 -7.52 -13.21 -2.00
CA ALA A 461 -8.51 -14.27 -2.21
C ALA A 461 -7.85 -15.67 -2.16
N LYS A 462 -8.59 -16.69 -1.73
CA LYS A 462 -8.07 -18.07 -1.53
C LYS A 462 -7.40 -18.64 -2.79
N THR A 463 -8.00 -18.43 -3.95
CA THR A 463 -7.44 -18.86 -5.23
C THR A 463 -6.09 -18.19 -5.54
N LEU A 464 -5.94 -16.92 -5.16
CA LEU A 464 -4.68 -16.18 -5.28
C LEU A 464 -3.63 -16.69 -4.27
N VAL A 465 -4.03 -17.11 -3.05
CA VAL A 465 -3.12 -17.72 -2.06
C VAL A 465 -2.38 -18.92 -2.68
N TYR A 466 -3.10 -19.82 -3.34
CA TYR A 466 -2.48 -20.98 -4.02
C TYR A 466 -1.54 -20.56 -5.15
N ARG A 467 -1.90 -19.56 -5.93
CA ARG A 467 -1.04 -19.03 -7.01
C ARG A 467 0.25 -18.45 -6.45
N LEU A 468 0.16 -17.67 -5.37
CA LEU A 468 1.32 -17.06 -4.72
C LEU A 468 2.25 -18.09 -4.09
N CYS A 469 1.71 -19.17 -3.50
CA CYS A 469 2.51 -20.28 -3.02
C CYS A 469 3.29 -20.95 -4.15
N ARG A 470 2.65 -21.23 -5.29
CA ARG A 470 3.31 -21.79 -6.48
C ARG A 470 4.35 -20.83 -7.04
N TYR A 471 4.03 -19.53 -7.13
CA TYR A 471 4.99 -18.50 -7.54
C TYR A 471 6.21 -18.51 -6.62
N ARG A 472 6.03 -18.51 -5.29
CA ARG A 472 7.15 -18.52 -4.34
C ARG A 472 8.01 -19.77 -4.46
N ASN A 473 7.42 -20.92 -4.68
CA ASN A 473 8.19 -22.15 -4.90
C ASN A 473 8.99 -22.12 -6.21
N ALA A 474 8.49 -21.45 -7.24
CA ALA A 474 9.14 -21.37 -8.55
C ALA A 474 10.22 -20.32 -8.65
N THR A 475 10.11 -19.20 -7.90
CA THR A 475 11.06 -18.08 -8.00
C THR A 475 12.33 -18.32 -7.18
N SER A 476 13.46 -17.77 -7.68
CA SER A 476 14.74 -17.70 -6.95
C SER A 476 15.02 -16.31 -6.36
N ASP A 477 14.10 -15.36 -6.52
CA ASP A 477 14.29 -13.97 -6.07
C ASP A 477 14.55 -13.85 -4.56
N TYR A 478 14.06 -14.84 -3.79
CA TYR A 478 14.21 -14.93 -2.34
C TYR A 478 15.10 -16.11 -1.90
N GLY A 479 16.02 -16.55 -2.74
CA GLY A 479 16.96 -17.64 -2.46
C GLY A 479 16.38 -19.01 -2.77
N ARG A 480 16.22 -19.89 -1.74
CA ARG A 480 15.81 -21.29 -1.94
C ARG A 480 14.38 -21.39 -2.53
N ARG A 481 14.24 -22.20 -3.57
CA ARG A 481 12.96 -22.64 -4.16
C ARG A 481 12.33 -23.78 -3.34
N ASP A 482 11.10 -24.13 -3.67
CA ASP A 482 10.37 -25.29 -3.11
C ASP A 482 10.33 -25.32 -1.58
N ILE A 483 10.15 -24.16 -0.97
CA ILE A 483 10.07 -24.04 0.50
C ILE A 483 8.74 -24.49 1.07
N ILE A 484 7.65 -24.37 0.30
CA ILE A 484 6.31 -24.83 0.68
C ILE A 484 6.13 -26.27 0.20
N PRO A 485 5.93 -27.25 1.11
CA PRO A 485 5.69 -28.65 0.71
C PRO A 485 4.54 -28.79 -0.27
N GLU A 486 4.72 -29.57 -1.34
CA GLU A 486 3.70 -29.77 -2.39
C GLU A 486 2.38 -30.31 -1.81
N ARG A 487 2.45 -31.13 -0.79
CA ARG A 487 1.28 -31.71 -0.12
C ARG A 487 0.37 -30.65 0.51
N ILE A 488 0.93 -29.54 1.00
CA ILE A 488 0.15 -28.37 1.47
C ILE A 488 -0.67 -27.73 0.34
N LEU A 489 -0.14 -27.76 -0.90
CA LEU A 489 -0.79 -27.17 -2.07
C LEU A 489 -1.85 -28.07 -2.71
N THR A 490 -1.79 -29.37 -2.46
CA THR A 490 -2.68 -30.36 -3.09
C THR A 490 -3.77 -30.87 -2.16
N ARG A 491 -3.62 -30.68 -0.85
CA ARG A 491 -4.61 -31.09 0.15
C ARG A 491 -5.81 -30.16 0.15
N ALA A 492 -6.99 -30.72 0.36
CA ALA A 492 -8.22 -29.94 0.57
C ALA A 492 -8.09 -29.06 1.83
N PRO A 493 -8.52 -27.78 1.77
CA PRO A 493 -8.46 -26.89 2.92
C PRO A 493 -9.45 -27.32 4.02
N SER A 494 -9.00 -27.25 5.29
CA SER A 494 -9.76 -27.59 6.48
C SER A 494 -9.30 -26.79 7.68
N ALA A 495 -10.23 -26.38 8.54
CA ALA A 495 -9.92 -25.72 9.82
C ALA A 495 -9.51 -26.72 10.92
N GLU A 496 -9.73 -28.03 10.75
CA GLU A 496 -9.38 -29.13 11.69
C GLU A 496 -9.88 -28.87 13.15
N LEU A 497 -11.10 -28.37 13.28
CA LEU A 497 -11.72 -28.10 14.58
C LEU A 497 -12.71 -29.20 15.02
N ARG A 498 -13.04 -30.12 14.11
CA ARG A 498 -13.87 -31.32 14.30
C ARG A 498 -13.42 -32.45 13.36
N GLU A 499 -13.93 -33.65 13.60
CA GLU A 499 -13.60 -34.81 12.77
C GLU A 499 -14.03 -34.63 11.31
N ASN A 500 -13.16 -35.02 10.36
CA ASN A 500 -13.41 -35.02 8.91
C ASN A 500 -13.90 -33.67 8.34
N GLN A 501 -13.58 -32.58 8.97
CA GLN A 501 -13.98 -31.24 8.53
C GLN A 501 -13.33 -30.85 7.20
N THR A 502 -14.12 -30.24 6.31
CA THR A 502 -13.65 -29.54 5.12
C THR A 502 -14.33 -28.16 5.01
N ASP A 503 -13.68 -27.19 4.39
CA ASP A 503 -14.28 -25.85 4.22
C ASP A 503 -15.55 -25.89 3.36
N GLN A 504 -15.60 -26.85 2.39
CA GLN A 504 -16.75 -27.07 1.52
C GLN A 504 -18.02 -27.59 2.25
N ASP A 505 -17.90 -28.07 3.49
CA ASP A 505 -19.08 -28.40 4.31
C ASP A 505 -19.95 -27.14 4.55
N SER A 506 -19.33 -25.98 4.55
CA SER A 506 -19.94 -24.70 4.89
C SER A 506 -19.90 -23.66 3.78
N LEU A 507 -19.04 -23.80 2.78
CA LEU A 507 -18.78 -22.80 1.74
C LEU A 507 -18.92 -23.41 0.33
N PRO A 508 -19.30 -22.62 -0.68
CA PRO A 508 -19.13 -23.01 -2.08
C PRO A 508 -17.63 -23.27 -2.39
N PRO A 509 -17.32 -23.97 -3.49
CA PRO A 509 -15.95 -24.05 -3.98
C PRO A 509 -15.32 -22.65 -4.09
N TYR A 510 -14.04 -22.53 -3.71
CA TYR A 510 -13.39 -21.21 -3.65
C TYR A 510 -13.34 -20.48 -4.99
N ASP A 511 -13.27 -21.20 -6.12
CA ASP A 511 -13.35 -20.57 -7.46
C ASP A 511 -14.70 -19.84 -7.66
N VAL A 512 -15.78 -20.41 -7.17
CA VAL A 512 -17.12 -19.79 -7.22
C VAL A 512 -17.23 -18.66 -6.21
N LEU A 513 -16.80 -18.88 -4.96
CA LEU A 513 -16.85 -17.89 -3.89
C LEU A 513 -16.07 -16.63 -4.25
N ASP A 514 -14.81 -16.79 -4.68
CA ASP A 514 -13.91 -15.68 -5.01
C ASP A 514 -14.43 -14.87 -6.21
N ALA A 515 -15.00 -15.55 -7.20
CA ALA A 515 -15.58 -14.88 -8.35
C ALA A 515 -16.83 -14.07 -7.98
N ILE A 516 -17.74 -14.62 -7.17
CA ILE A 516 -18.94 -13.89 -6.67
C ILE A 516 -18.49 -12.71 -5.80
N MET A 517 -17.54 -12.94 -4.88
CA MET A 517 -17.00 -11.91 -4.01
C MET A 517 -16.40 -10.75 -4.83
N ARG A 518 -15.58 -11.02 -5.84
CA ARG A 518 -14.98 -10.02 -6.72
C ARG A 518 -16.06 -9.20 -7.42
N MET A 519 -17.00 -9.84 -8.09
CA MET A 519 -18.07 -9.15 -8.82
C MET A 519 -18.94 -8.30 -7.89
N TYR A 520 -19.27 -8.81 -6.69
CA TYR A 520 -20.13 -8.11 -5.76
C TYR A 520 -19.40 -6.97 -5.03
N MET A 521 -18.17 -7.21 -4.54
CA MET A 521 -17.47 -6.26 -3.69
C MET A 521 -16.56 -5.30 -4.47
N GLU A 522 -15.86 -5.80 -5.47
CA GLU A 522 -14.87 -5.00 -6.20
C GLU A 522 -15.46 -4.34 -7.44
N GLU A 523 -16.45 -4.97 -8.08
CA GLU A 523 -17.09 -4.46 -9.29
C GLU A 523 -18.49 -3.86 -9.03
N ASP A 524 -19.00 -3.88 -7.79
CA ASP A 524 -20.33 -3.39 -7.37
C ASP A 524 -21.48 -3.93 -8.25
N ARG A 525 -21.36 -5.15 -8.79
CA ARG A 525 -22.40 -5.73 -9.65
C ARG A 525 -23.64 -6.13 -8.85
N PRO A 526 -24.84 -5.82 -9.39
CA PRO A 526 -26.10 -6.32 -8.81
C PRO A 526 -26.17 -7.84 -8.88
N LEU A 527 -26.91 -8.47 -7.94
CA LEU A 527 -27.05 -9.93 -7.88
C LEU A 527 -27.54 -10.54 -9.20
N ALA A 528 -28.44 -9.86 -9.89
CA ALA A 528 -28.98 -10.33 -11.18
C ALA A 528 -27.89 -10.46 -12.26
N GLU A 529 -26.92 -9.55 -12.29
CA GLU A 529 -25.79 -9.62 -13.25
C GLU A 529 -24.82 -10.74 -12.90
N ILE A 530 -24.60 -11.01 -11.60
CA ILE A 530 -23.76 -12.11 -11.14
C ILE A 530 -24.40 -13.46 -11.53
N VAL A 531 -25.72 -13.60 -11.37
CA VAL A 531 -26.46 -14.78 -11.83
C VAL A 531 -26.40 -14.90 -13.35
N ALA A 532 -26.58 -13.80 -14.09
CA ALA A 532 -26.48 -13.79 -15.55
C ALA A 532 -25.07 -14.15 -16.06
N ALA A 533 -24.02 -13.94 -15.26
CA ALA A 533 -22.66 -14.38 -15.55
C ALA A 533 -22.46 -15.90 -15.38
N GLY A 534 -23.49 -16.66 -14.96
CA GLY A 534 -23.51 -18.12 -14.92
C GLY A 534 -23.36 -18.72 -13.51
N TYR A 535 -23.41 -17.93 -12.45
CA TYR A 535 -23.34 -18.42 -11.08
C TYR A 535 -24.74 -18.81 -10.55
N ALA A 536 -24.80 -19.90 -9.77
CA ALA A 536 -26.05 -20.40 -9.23
C ALA A 536 -26.70 -19.36 -8.31
N PRO A 537 -28.01 -19.06 -8.46
CA PRO A 537 -28.70 -18.07 -7.63
C PRO A 537 -28.56 -18.32 -6.13
N ALA A 538 -28.56 -19.60 -5.71
CA ALA A 538 -28.40 -19.99 -4.31
C ALA A 538 -27.02 -19.63 -3.75
N ASP A 539 -25.94 -19.85 -4.52
CA ASP A 539 -24.58 -19.47 -4.11
C ASP A 539 -24.41 -17.96 -4.06
N VAL A 540 -24.94 -17.23 -5.05
CA VAL A 540 -24.91 -15.76 -5.09
C VAL A 540 -25.61 -15.19 -3.86
N ALA A 541 -26.82 -15.65 -3.57
CA ALA A 541 -27.60 -15.21 -2.40
C ALA A 541 -26.89 -15.56 -1.09
N ARG A 542 -26.33 -16.77 -0.97
CA ARG A 542 -25.60 -17.23 0.22
C ARG A 542 -24.35 -16.41 0.49
N VAL A 543 -23.47 -16.26 -0.51
CA VAL A 543 -22.21 -15.54 -0.37
C VAL A 543 -22.46 -14.07 -0.02
N THR A 544 -23.35 -13.38 -0.75
CA THR A 544 -23.64 -11.96 -0.51
C THR A 544 -24.33 -11.73 0.84
N ARG A 545 -25.18 -12.65 1.30
CA ARG A 545 -25.74 -12.63 2.65
C ARG A 545 -24.65 -12.76 3.71
N LEU A 546 -23.74 -13.73 3.58
CA LEU A 546 -22.63 -13.93 4.51
C LEU A 546 -21.70 -12.71 4.57
N ILE A 547 -21.41 -12.07 3.44
CA ILE A 547 -20.65 -10.84 3.39
C ILE A 547 -21.29 -9.74 4.24
N LYS A 548 -22.61 -9.56 4.14
CA LYS A 548 -23.34 -8.54 4.92
C LYS A 548 -23.37 -8.87 6.41
N LEU A 549 -23.69 -10.11 6.78
CA LEU A 549 -23.81 -10.54 8.18
C LEU A 549 -22.51 -10.47 8.96
N ASN A 550 -21.37 -10.66 8.30
CA ASN A 550 -20.07 -10.74 8.95
C ASN A 550 -19.27 -9.42 8.96
N GLU A 551 -19.89 -8.29 8.61
CA GLU A 551 -19.25 -6.98 8.68
C GLU A 551 -18.69 -6.68 10.09
N TYR A 552 -19.42 -7.08 11.15
CA TYR A 552 -18.99 -6.86 12.53
C TYR A 552 -17.69 -7.59 12.88
N LYS A 553 -17.40 -8.75 12.26
CA LYS A 553 -16.12 -9.46 12.42
C LYS A 553 -14.98 -8.68 11.72
N ARG A 554 -15.22 -8.25 10.48
CA ARG A 554 -14.21 -7.50 9.70
C ARG A 554 -13.79 -6.20 10.36
N ARG A 555 -14.72 -5.51 11.07
CA ARG A 555 -14.42 -4.28 11.83
C ARG A 555 -13.50 -4.51 13.02
N GLN A 556 -13.32 -5.74 13.46
CA GLN A 556 -12.45 -6.13 14.56
C GLN A 556 -11.18 -6.85 14.10
N ALA A 557 -11.00 -7.01 12.80
CA ALA A 557 -9.80 -7.60 12.23
C ALA A 557 -8.61 -6.63 12.27
N PRO A 558 -7.38 -7.13 12.41
CA PRO A 558 -6.17 -6.32 12.31
C PRO A 558 -6.08 -5.60 10.97
N ILE A 559 -5.23 -4.57 10.91
CA ILE A 559 -4.79 -3.95 9.67
C ILE A 559 -4.12 -5.02 8.79
N GLY A 560 -4.31 -4.95 7.48
CA GLY A 560 -3.72 -5.90 6.54
C GLY A 560 -3.45 -5.25 5.19
N ILE A 561 -2.49 -5.80 4.45
CA ILE A 561 -1.96 -5.25 3.22
C ILE A 561 -3.04 -5.21 2.14
N ARG A 562 -3.26 -4.02 1.56
CA ARG A 562 -4.15 -3.79 0.43
C ARG A 562 -3.43 -4.11 -0.87
N VAL A 563 -4.03 -4.98 -1.70
CA VAL A 563 -3.53 -5.33 -3.04
C VAL A 563 -4.59 -5.27 -4.12
N THR A 564 -5.88 -5.18 -3.76
CA THR A 564 -6.98 -4.95 -4.69
C THR A 564 -7.38 -3.47 -4.65
N HIS A 565 -8.13 -3.02 -5.64
CA HIS A 565 -8.63 -1.64 -5.62
C HIS A 565 -9.69 -1.41 -4.52
N ARG A 566 -10.27 -2.50 -3.97
CA ARG A 566 -11.25 -2.44 -2.88
C ARG A 566 -10.99 -3.54 -1.84
N ALA A 567 -10.35 -3.16 -0.73
CA ALA A 567 -10.01 -4.01 0.39
C ALA A 567 -10.96 -3.82 1.58
N PHE A 568 -10.93 -4.78 2.53
CA PHE A 568 -11.61 -4.60 3.82
C PHE A 568 -10.87 -3.59 4.70
N GLY A 569 -11.46 -2.41 4.85
CA GLY A 569 -10.90 -1.31 5.58
C GLY A 569 -11.53 0.01 5.13
N ARG A 570 -10.71 0.97 4.70
CA ARG A 570 -11.17 2.30 4.23
C ARG A 570 -11.99 2.23 2.95
N ASP A 571 -11.73 1.26 2.08
CA ASP A 571 -12.42 1.10 0.79
C ASP A 571 -13.79 0.45 0.92
N TRP A 572 -14.07 -0.23 2.05
CA TRP A 572 -15.30 -0.95 2.31
C TRP A 572 -16.02 -0.37 3.52
N ARG A 573 -17.07 0.41 3.29
CA ARG A 573 -17.78 1.19 4.32
C ARG A 573 -19.24 0.74 4.51
N TYR A 574 -19.51 -0.56 4.47
CA TYR A 574 -20.85 -1.09 4.70
C TYR A 574 -21.28 -0.89 6.16
N PRO A 575 -22.57 -0.53 6.40
CA PRO A 575 -23.09 -0.41 7.76
C PRO A 575 -23.30 -1.81 8.39
N ILE A 576 -22.90 -1.96 9.66
CA ILE A 576 -23.17 -3.20 10.42
C ILE A 576 -24.68 -3.31 10.70
N THR A 577 -25.28 -2.24 11.20
CA THR A 577 -26.71 -2.20 11.52
C THR A 577 -27.50 -1.86 10.25
N SER A 578 -27.83 -2.88 9.46
CA SER A 578 -28.58 -2.72 8.20
C SER A 578 -29.55 -3.88 7.99
N ARG A 579 -30.72 -3.59 7.45
CA ARG A 579 -31.70 -4.56 6.97
C ARG A 579 -31.84 -4.54 5.45
N PHE A 580 -30.96 -3.84 4.75
CA PHE A 580 -30.99 -3.81 3.30
C PHE A 580 -30.64 -5.19 2.73
N ALA A 581 -31.55 -5.76 1.95
CA ALA A 581 -31.33 -6.98 1.19
C ALA A 581 -31.66 -6.69 -0.27
N GLU A 582 -30.70 -6.90 -1.15
CA GLU A 582 -30.94 -6.88 -2.58
C GLU A 582 -31.73 -8.11 -2.98
N ARG A 583 -32.74 -7.96 -3.87
CA ARG A 583 -33.62 -9.06 -4.30
C ARG A 583 -33.23 -9.52 -5.70
N LEU A 584 -33.16 -10.81 -5.91
CA LEU A 584 -33.11 -11.44 -7.22
C LEU A 584 -34.52 -11.39 -7.84
N GLY A 585 -34.90 -10.27 -8.51
CA GLY A 585 -36.10 -10.12 -9.33
C GLY A 585 -37.46 -10.58 -8.73
N GLU A 586 -38.58 -10.14 -9.34
CA GLU A 586 -39.92 -10.60 -9.01
C GLU A 586 -40.13 -12.06 -9.49
N GLY A 587 -39.73 -13.05 -8.73
CA GLY A 587 -39.90 -14.46 -9.09
C GLY A 587 -39.25 -15.45 -8.14
N LEU A 588 -38.30 -15.01 -7.34
CA LEU A 588 -37.65 -15.80 -6.28
C LEU A 588 -37.99 -15.20 -4.91
N GLY A 589 -39.31 -15.10 -4.64
CA GLY A 589 -39.86 -14.57 -3.41
C GLY A 589 -39.76 -15.56 -2.26
N GLU A 590 -38.61 -15.70 -1.64
CA GLU A 590 -38.53 -16.11 -0.26
C GLU A 590 -37.61 -15.17 0.49
N ARG A 591 -38.12 -14.53 1.55
CA ARG A 591 -37.28 -13.96 2.59
C ARG A 591 -36.49 -15.13 3.15
N LEU A 592 -35.22 -15.16 2.91
CA LEU A 592 -34.30 -16.00 3.67
C LEU A 592 -34.17 -15.34 5.06
N ASP A 593 -35.04 -15.78 5.97
CA ASP A 593 -35.02 -15.43 7.41
C ASP A 593 -33.73 -15.96 8.06
#